data_c484155a1763525d5572a06e5fc54cb7
#
_entry.id   c484155a1763525d5572a06e5fc54cb7
#
_cell.length_a   1.000
_cell.length_b   1.000
_cell.length_c   1.000
_cell.angle_alpha   90.00
_cell.angle_beta   90.00
_cell.angle_gamma   90.00
#
_symmetry.space_group_name_H-M   'P 1'
#
loop_
_entity.id
_entity.type
_entity.pdbx_description
1 polymer ?
#
loop_
_entity_poly.entity_id
_entity_poly.type
_entity_poly.pdbx_seq_one_letter_code
_entity_poly.pdbx_strand_id
1 'polypeptide(L)'
;MRRPFLFWGFKSPHEVLHNSLGALEREILSICWTHRDVNVRVACTHLNAPVAYTTVMTTMDRLFKKGLLSRHKVGRAFVYNATATREELEGAVAAELVESLFSHDNTEPLPMLSSLVDAVTESDRALLDELERLVREKRRALDREKSK
;
A
#
# COMPACT_ATOMS: atom_id res chain seq x y z
N MET A 1 2.38 14.32 -15.36
CA MET A 1 3.20 14.35 -14.14
C MET A 1 2.29 14.03 -12.95
N ARG A 2 2.19 12.76 -12.56
CA ARG A 2 1.41 12.35 -11.38
C ARG A 2 2.24 12.73 -10.16
N ARG A 3 1.76 13.67 -9.38
CA ARG A 3 2.37 14.05 -8.10
C ARG A 3 2.37 12.82 -7.18
N PRO A 4 3.49 12.49 -6.51
CA PRO A 4 3.46 11.49 -5.46
C PRO A 4 2.39 11.92 -4.43
N PHE A 5 1.65 10.96 -3.94
CA PHE A 5 0.62 11.15 -2.93
C PHE A 5 1.27 11.72 -1.67
N LEU A 6 1.35 13.04 -1.58
CA LEU A 6 1.78 13.74 -0.36
C LEU A 6 0.60 13.70 0.61
N PHE A 7 0.67 12.79 1.55
CA PHE A 7 -0.17 12.78 2.73
C PHE A 7 0.14 14.03 3.56
N TRP A 8 -0.60 15.08 3.30
CA TRP A 8 -0.49 16.34 4.04
C TRP A 8 -0.88 16.10 5.49
N GLY A 9 0.11 16.10 6.39
CA GLY A 9 -0.09 16.00 7.84
C GLY A 9 -0.27 14.62 8.43
N PHE A 10 -0.11 13.53 7.64
CA PHE A 10 -0.22 12.15 8.10
C PHE A 10 1.11 11.41 7.95
N LYS A 11 1.33 10.44 8.85
CA LYS A 11 2.49 9.56 8.86
C LYS A 11 2.70 8.94 7.49
N SER A 12 3.96 8.78 7.10
CA SER A 12 4.32 8.21 5.80
C SER A 12 3.72 6.79 5.63
N PRO A 13 3.51 6.30 4.40
CA PRO A 13 3.14 4.90 4.15
C PRO A 13 4.02 3.90 4.92
N HIS A 14 5.28 4.26 5.16
CA HIS A 14 6.22 3.56 6.03
C HIS A 14 5.72 3.37 7.45
N GLU A 15 5.29 4.41 8.10
CA GLU A 15 4.77 4.31 9.47
C GLU A 15 3.47 3.49 9.55
N VAL A 16 2.69 3.48 8.48
CA VAL A 16 1.45 2.71 8.39
C VAL A 16 1.73 1.21 8.29
N LEU A 17 2.78 0.84 7.60
CA LEU A 17 3.15 -0.55 7.34
C LEU A 17 4.06 -1.13 8.38
N HIS A 18 4.95 -0.32 8.95
CA HIS A 18 5.76 -0.70 10.11
C HIS A 18 4.89 -1.02 11.34
N ASN A 19 3.75 -0.37 11.47
CA ASN A 19 2.70 -0.74 12.42
C ASN A 19 1.72 -1.68 11.74
N SER A 20 2.13 -2.92 11.46
CA SER A 20 1.37 -3.97 10.78
C SER A 20 -0.14 -3.80 10.88
N LEU A 21 -0.81 -3.57 9.74
CA LEU A 21 -2.27 -3.51 9.72
C LEU A 21 -2.84 -4.77 10.36
N GLY A 22 -3.60 -4.61 11.42
CA GLY A 22 -4.30 -5.70 12.06
C GLY A 22 -5.26 -6.41 11.11
N ALA A 23 -5.67 -7.62 11.44
CA ALA A 23 -6.57 -8.41 10.60
C ALA A 23 -7.87 -7.65 10.27
N LEU A 24 -8.47 -7.00 11.27
CA LEU A 24 -9.69 -6.20 11.09
C LEU A 24 -9.46 -4.96 10.21
N GLU A 25 -8.31 -4.29 10.35
CA GLU A 25 -7.97 -3.13 9.52
C GLU A 25 -7.85 -3.52 8.04
N ARG A 26 -7.21 -4.66 7.75
CA ARG A 26 -7.10 -5.18 6.37
C ARG A 26 -8.46 -5.56 5.79
N GLU A 27 -9.32 -6.17 6.59
CA GLU A 27 -10.66 -6.57 6.18
C GLU A 27 -11.53 -5.34 5.86
N ILE A 28 -11.51 -4.32 6.72
CA ILE A 28 -12.22 -3.05 6.48
C ILE A 28 -11.68 -2.33 5.22
N LEU A 29 -10.37 -2.29 5.02
CA LEU A 29 -9.80 -1.73 3.79
C LEU A 29 -10.26 -2.50 2.55
N SER A 30 -10.30 -3.83 2.60
CA SER A 30 -10.80 -4.67 1.50
C SER A 30 -12.25 -4.34 1.17
N ILE A 31 -13.10 -4.13 2.19
CA ILE A 31 -14.49 -3.70 2.01
C ILE A 31 -14.54 -2.33 1.31
N CYS A 32 -13.71 -1.36 1.74
CA CYS A 32 -13.68 -0.04 1.16
C CYS A 32 -13.09 0.00 -0.27
N TRP A 33 -12.31 -0.98 -0.68
CA TRP A 33 -11.88 -1.13 -2.08
C TRP A 33 -12.99 -1.68 -2.98
N THR A 34 -13.84 -2.54 -2.41
CA THR A 34 -14.93 -3.19 -3.16
C THR A 34 -16.17 -2.31 -3.23
N HIS A 35 -16.42 -1.53 -2.18
CA HIS A 35 -17.62 -0.70 -2.03
C HIS A 35 -17.24 0.77 -1.89
N ARG A 36 -18.07 1.66 -2.46
CA ARG A 36 -17.98 3.11 -2.25
C ARG A 36 -18.88 3.56 -1.11
N ASP A 37 -18.51 4.67 -0.48
CA ASP A 37 -19.30 5.33 0.56
C ASP A 37 -19.70 4.39 1.70
N VAL A 38 -18.72 3.65 2.21
CA VAL A 38 -18.90 2.66 3.27
C VAL A 38 -19.10 3.37 4.61
N ASN A 39 -20.27 3.21 5.21
CA ASN A 39 -20.47 3.61 6.60
C ASN A 39 -20.21 2.41 7.55
N VAL A 40 -20.17 2.67 8.86
CA VAL A 40 -19.87 1.64 9.86
C VAL A 40 -20.86 0.45 9.79
N ARG A 41 -22.14 0.70 9.51
CA ARG A 41 -23.14 -0.37 9.39
C ARG A 41 -22.85 -1.26 8.20
N VAL A 42 -22.56 -0.67 7.05
CA VAL A 42 -22.18 -1.40 5.84
C VAL A 42 -20.91 -2.21 6.09
N ALA A 43 -19.91 -1.63 6.73
CA ALA A 43 -18.70 -2.37 7.10
C ALA A 43 -19.05 -3.60 7.97
N CYS A 44 -19.86 -3.42 9.02
CA CYS A 44 -20.30 -4.52 9.88
C CYS A 44 -20.99 -5.67 9.13
N THR A 45 -21.77 -5.36 8.09
CA THR A 45 -22.50 -6.40 7.33
C THR A 45 -21.61 -7.21 6.39
N HIS A 46 -20.43 -6.68 6.02
CA HIS A 46 -19.52 -7.33 5.08
C HIS A 46 -18.32 -8.00 5.76
N LEU A 47 -18.17 -7.87 7.08
CA LEU A 47 -17.14 -8.57 7.83
C LEU A 47 -17.42 -10.08 7.88
N ASN A 48 -16.34 -10.88 7.78
CA ASN A 48 -16.42 -12.34 7.81
C ASN A 48 -16.89 -12.89 9.17
N ALA A 49 -16.65 -12.14 10.24
CA ALA A 49 -17.07 -12.49 11.59
C ALA A 49 -17.79 -11.31 12.25
N PRO A 50 -18.75 -11.56 13.15
CA PRO A 50 -19.45 -10.50 13.86
C PRO A 50 -18.47 -9.74 14.78
N VAL A 51 -18.39 -8.42 14.57
CA VAL A 51 -17.57 -7.51 15.37
C VAL A 51 -18.47 -6.40 15.92
N ALA A 52 -18.22 -6.00 17.15
CA ALA A 52 -19.00 -4.93 17.79
C ALA A 52 -18.93 -3.63 16.96
N TYR A 53 -20.06 -2.97 16.79
CA TYR A 53 -20.18 -1.71 16.04
C TYR A 53 -19.14 -0.66 16.47
N THR A 54 -18.93 -0.50 17.77
CA THR A 54 -17.97 0.45 18.33
C THR A 54 -16.53 0.10 17.96
N THR A 55 -16.20 -1.18 17.85
CA THR A 55 -14.88 -1.66 17.42
C THR A 55 -14.65 -1.33 15.97
N VAL A 56 -15.62 -1.59 15.09
CA VAL A 56 -15.55 -1.25 13.66
C VAL A 56 -15.43 0.26 13.49
N MET A 57 -16.25 1.04 14.19
CA MET A 57 -16.19 2.51 14.16
C MET A 57 -14.80 3.04 14.55
N THR A 58 -14.25 2.54 15.65
CA THR A 58 -12.91 2.95 16.12
C THR A 58 -11.82 2.55 15.13
N THR A 59 -11.95 1.39 14.52
CA THR A 59 -10.98 0.91 13.51
C THR A 59 -11.04 1.76 12.25
N MET A 60 -12.22 2.11 11.77
CA MET A 60 -12.39 3.01 10.62
C MET A 60 -11.84 4.41 10.91
N ASP A 61 -12.05 4.94 12.12
CA ASP A 61 -11.47 6.22 12.54
C ASP A 61 -9.93 6.17 12.60
N ARG A 62 -9.36 5.06 13.04
CA ARG A 62 -7.89 4.83 13.00
C ARG A 62 -7.37 4.80 11.57
N LEU A 63 -8.03 4.09 10.66
CA LEU A 63 -7.64 4.04 9.25
C LEU A 63 -7.73 5.42 8.59
N PHE A 64 -8.75 6.22 8.96
CA PHE A 64 -8.84 7.61 8.53
C PHE A 64 -7.68 8.45 9.08
N LYS A 65 -7.34 8.34 10.37
CA LYS A 65 -6.21 9.04 10.99
C LYS A 65 -4.85 8.61 10.42
N LYS A 66 -4.75 7.36 9.99
CA LYS A 66 -3.58 6.82 9.26
C LYS A 66 -3.52 7.29 7.80
N GLY A 67 -4.55 7.96 7.29
CA GLY A 67 -4.62 8.44 5.91
C GLY A 67 -4.96 7.37 4.87
N LEU A 68 -5.34 6.16 5.30
CA LEU A 68 -5.74 5.04 4.43
C LEU A 68 -7.19 5.14 3.98
N LEU A 69 -8.03 5.81 4.75
CA LEU A 69 -9.39 6.15 4.39
C LEU A 69 -9.55 7.67 4.34
N SER A 70 -10.35 8.14 3.41
CA SER A 70 -10.97 9.46 3.45
C SER A 70 -12.36 9.32 4.05
N ARG A 71 -12.92 10.40 4.60
CA ARG A 71 -14.31 10.40 5.06
C ARG A 71 -15.01 11.73 4.74
N HIS A 72 -16.29 11.64 4.51
CA HIS A 72 -17.16 12.80 4.43
C HIS A 72 -18.49 12.51 5.12
N LYS A 73 -19.24 13.55 5.42
CA LYS A 73 -20.50 13.43 6.16
C LYS A 73 -21.67 13.32 5.20
N VAL A 74 -22.49 12.31 5.38
CA VAL A 74 -23.77 12.13 4.68
C VAL A 74 -24.88 12.05 5.72
N GLY A 75 -25.69 13.11 5.80
CA GLY A 75 -26.68 13.24 6.85
C GLY A 75 -26.02 13.30 8.24
N ARG A 76 -26.34 12.32 9.09
CA ARG A 76 -25.78 12.20 10.46
C ARG A 76 -24.62 11.20 10.54
N ALA A 77 -24.30 10.49 9.48
CA ALA A 77 -23.26 9.46 9.45
C ALA A 77 -22.04 9.92 8.66
N PHE A 78 -20.88 9.40 9.03
CA PHE A 78 -19.69 9.44 8.18
C PHE A 78 -19.71 8.26 7.22
N VAL A 79 -19.32 8.52 5.98
CA VAL A 79 -19.01 7.51 4.97
C VAL A 79 -17.53 7.59 4.62
N TYR A 80 -16.96 6.45 4.35
CA TYR A 80 -15.53 6.27 4.17
C TYR A 80 -15.22 5.68 2.79
N ASN A 81 -14.14 6.11 2.20
CA ASN A 81 -13.61 5.58 0.94
C ASN A 81 -12.11 5.34 1.09
N ALA A 82 -11.57 4.33 0.42
CA ALA A 82 -10.14 4.13 0.37
C ALA A 82 -9.46 5.31 -0.35
N THR A 83 -8.32 5.76 0.17
CA THR A 83 -7.56 6.90 -0.40
C THR A 83 -6.68 6.48 -1.57
N ALA A 84 -6.33 5.20 -1.66
CA ALA A 84 -5.52 4.62 -2.71
C ALA A 84 -6.10 3.26 -3.12
N THR A 85 -5.81 2.80 -4.32
CA THR A 85 -6.15 1.45 -4.75
C THR A 85 -5.30 0.43 -3.98
N ARG A 86 -5.70 -0.84 -4.05
CA ARG A 86 -4.92 -1.92 -3.45
C ARG A 86 -3.53 -2.00 -4.06
N GLU A 87 -3.44 -1.92 -5.38
CA GLU A 87 -2.20 -1.98 -6.13
C GLU A 87 -1.27 -0.81 -5.83
N GLU A 88 -1.82 0.40 -5.69
CA GLU A 88 -1.05 1.58 -5.29
C GLU A 88 -0.49 1.44 -3.88
N LEU A 89 -1.27 0.91 -2.95
CA LEU A 89 -0.82 0.68 -1.58
C LEU A 89 0.26 -0.42 -1.55
N GLU A 90 0.01 -1.57 -2.17
CA GLU A 90 0.98 -2.67 -2.24
C GLU A 90 2.29 -2.24 -2.91
N GLY A 91 2.22 -1.44 -3.98
CA GLY A 91 3.38 -0.87 -4.65
C GLY A 91 4.17 0.10 -3.78
N ALA A 92 3.50 0.95 -3.02
CA ALA A 92 4.15 1.86 -2.08
C ALA A 92 4.89 1.12 -0.96
N VAL A 93 4.29 0.03 -0.45
CA VAL A 93 4.92 -0.88 0.53
C VAL A 93 6.19 -1.50 -0.02
N ALA A 94 6.08 -2.09 -1.21
CA ALA A 94 7.20 -2.77 -1.85
C ALA A 94 8.35 -1.80 -2.11
N ALA A 95 8.06 -0.60 -2.64
CA ALA A 95 9.06 0.43 -2.88
C ALA A 95 9.83 0.81 -1.62
N GLU A 96 9.13 0.92 -0.51
CA GLU A 96 9.74 1.32 0.75
C GLU A 96 10.55 0.21 1.41
N LEU A 97 10.07 -1.04 1.32
CA LEU A 97 10.88 -2.19 1.74
C LEU A 97 12.20 -2.24 0.97
N VAL A 98 12.15 -2.03 -0.34
CA VAL A 98 13.35 -1.98 -1.19
C VAL A 98 14.24 -0.80 -0.77
N GLU A 99 13.69 0.40 -0.58
CA GLU A 99 14.45 1.57 -0.15
C GLU A 99 15.11 1.35 1.23
N SER A 100 14.39 0.75 2.18
CA SER A 100 14.94 0.44 3.51
C SER A 100 16.10 -0.53 3.46
N LEU A 101 16.07 -1.48 2.52
CA LEU A 101 17.17 -2.42 2.30
C LEU A 101 18.43 -1.75 1.77
N PHE A 102 18.30 -0.70 0.95
CA PHE A 102 19.45 0.02 0.36
C PHE A 102 19.92 1.22 1.19
N SER A 103 19.16 1.64 2.20
CA SER A 103 19.47 2.81 3.04
C SER A 103 20.47 2.54 4.17
N HIS A 104 20.90 1.29 4.38
CA HIS A 104 21.90 0.97 5.40
C HIS A 104 23.31 1.18 4.87
N ASP A 105 24.02 2.16 5.42
CA ASP A 105 25.33 2.68 5.00
C ASP A 105 26.48 1.65 4.90
N ASN A 106 26.30 0.40 5.29
CA ASN A 106 27.33 -0.63 5.32
C ASN A 106 26.95 -1.94 4.58
N THR A 107 25.90 -1.95 3.79
CA THR A 107 25.48 -3.17 3.10
C THR A 107 25.90 -3.11 1.64
N GLU A 108 26.78 -4.03 1.22
CA GLU A 108 27.07 -4.26 -0.20
C GLU A 108 25.75 -4.56 -0.93
N PRO A 109 25.37 -3.77 -1.95
CA PRO A 109 24.07 -3.95 -2.61
C PRO A 109 23.97 -5.25 -3.42
N LEU A 110 25.10 -5.79 -3.85
CA LEU A 110 25.15 -6.95 -4.75
C LEU A 110 24.61 -8.26 -4.15
N PRO A 111 24.95 -8.62 -2.90
CA PRO A 111 24.36 -9.82 -2.27
C PRO A 111 22.84 -9.74 -2.11
N MET A 112 22.31 -8.55 -1.83
CA MET A 112 20.87 -8.33 -1.70
C MET A 112 20.16 -8.45 -3.04
N LEU A 113 20.72 -7.86 -4.10
CA LEU A 113 20.19 -7.99 -5.46
C LEU A 113 20.22 -9.44 -5.92
N SER A 114 21.30 -10.18 -5.63
CA SER A 114 21.39 -11.61 -5.93
C SER A 114 20.29 -12.39 -5.23
N SER A 115 20.10 -12.19 -3.92
CA SER A 115 19.05 -12.85 -3.15
C SER A 115 17.63 -12.52 -3.66
N LEU A 116 17.41 -11.28 -4.12
CA LEU A 116 16.13 -10.90 -4.74
C LEU A 116 15.89 -11.67 -6.05
N VAL A 117 16.91 -11.75 -6.90
CA VAL A 117 16.84 -12.48 -8.16
C VAL A 117 16.62 -13.98 -7.91
N ASP A 118 17.31 -14.57 -6.93
CA ASP A 118 17.15 -15.96 -6.55
C ASP A 118 15.71 -16.24 -6.05
N ALA A 119 15.17 -15.40 -5.18
CA ALA A 119 13.81 -15.52 -4.69
C ALA A 119 12.75 -15.43 -5.80
N VAL A 120 12.94 -14.52 -6.77
CA VAL A 120 12.07 -14.41 -7.94
C VAL A 120 12.15 -15.67 -8.80
N THR A 121 13.36 -16.19 -9.01
CA THR A 121 13.60 -17.37 -9.85
C THR A 121 12.99 -18.65 -9.24
N GLU A 122 13.06 -18.79 -7.91
CA GLU A 122 12.45 -19.93 -7.21
C GLU A 122 10.91 -19.87 -7.23
N SER A 123 10.34 -18.67 -7.28
CA SER A 123 8.89 -18.51 -7.30
C SER A 123 8.27 -18.81 -8.65
N ASP A 124 8.80 -18.23 -9.72
CA ASP A 124 8.31 -18.42 -11.09
C ASP A 124 9.33 -17.86 -12.10
N ARG A 125 9.71 -18.69 -13.08
CA ARG A 125 10.60 -18.26 -14.18
C ARG A 125 10.01 -17.12 -15.00
N ALA A 126 8.69 -17.06 -15.16
CA ALA A 126 8.03 -15.98 -15.88
C ALA A 126 8.21 -14.62 -15.18
N LEU A 127 8.31 -14.59 -13.85
CA LEU A 127 8.62 -13.38 -13.11
C LEU A 127 10.03 -12.87 -13.36
N LEU A 128 10.98 -13.75 -13.61
CA LEU A 128 12.35 -13.38 -13.97
C LEU A 128 12.40 -12.66 -15.34
N ASP A 129 11.68 -13.21 -16.33
CA ASP A 129 11.56 -12.59 -17.65
C ASP A 129 10.89 -11.21 -17.57
N GLU A 130 9.86 -11.08 -16.75
CA GLU A 130 9.18 -9.82 -16.51
C GLU A 130 10.10 -8.79 -15.79
N LEU A 131 10.87 -9.23 -14.82
CA LEU A 131 11.86 -8.39 -14.14
C LEU A 131 12.92 -7.86 -15.15
N GLU A 132 13.43 -8.74 -16.01
CA GLU A 132 14.37 -8.34 -17.07
C GLU A 132 13.76 -7.30 -18.01
N ARG A 133 12.50 -7.49 -18.42
CA ARG A 133 11.75 -6.54 -19.24
C ARG A 133 11.65 -5.17 -18.57
N LEU A 134 11.25 -5.13 -17.30
CA LEU A 134 11.11 -3.91 -16.52
C LEU A 134 12.45 -3.17 -16.34
N VAL A 135 13.52 -3.90 -16.07
CA VAL A 135 14.87 -3.32 -15.96
C VAL A 135 15.30 -2.70 -17.28
N ARG A 136 15.09 -3.37 -18.41
CA ARG A 136 15.42 -2.83 -19.75
C ARG A 136 14.62 -1.55 -20.06
N GLU A 137 13.33 -1.53 -19.74
CA GLU A 137 12.49 -0.35 -19.94
C GLU A 137 12.97 0.83 -19.10
N LYS A 138 13.31 0.58 -17.84
CA LYS A 138 13.82 1.62 -16.94
C LYS A 138 15.14 2.20 -17.41
N ARG A 139 16.08 1.36 -17.87
CA ARG A 139 17.35 1.80 -18.45
C ARG A 139 17.11 2.71 -19.66
N ARG A 140 16.25 2.30 -20.59
CA ARG A 140 15.91 3.13 -21.78
C ARG A 140 15.32 4.48 -21.41
N ALA A 141 14.48 4.52 -20.36
CA ALA A 141 13.91 5.78 -19.86
C ALA A 141 14.97 6.71 -19.32
N LEU A 142 15.90 6.19 -18.50
CA LEU A 142 17.01 6.96 -17.94
C LEU A 142 17.98 7.49 -19.02
N ASP A 143 18.24 6.70 -20.04
CA ASP A 143 19.12 7.12 -21.15
C ASP A 143 18.49 8.26 -21.97
N ARG A 144 17.16 8.26 -22.13
CA ARG A 144 16.44 9.37 -22.78
C ARG A 144 16.46 10.66 -21.95
N GLU A 145 16.43 10.56 -20.62
CA GLU A 145 16.51 11.72 -19.74
C GLU A 145 17.90 12.36 -19.74
N LYS A 146 18.96 11.55 -19.87
CA LYS A 146 20.35 12.05 -19.98
C LYS A 146 20.68 12.68 -21.32
N SER A 147 19.87 12.43 -22.35
CA SER A 147 20.09 12.97 -23.70
C SER A 147 19.34 14.28 -23.96
N LYS A 148 18.67 14.83 -22.96
CA LYS A 148 17.98 16.13 -22.97
C LYS A 148 18.74 17.17 -22.14
#